data_b226e09f2e739ffafb8ec3fe202b737d
#
_entry.id   b226e09f2e739ffafb8ec3fe202b737d
#
_cell.length_a   1.000
_cell.length_b   1.000
_cell.length_c   1.000
_cell.angle_alpha   90.00
_cell.angle_beta   90.00
_cell.angle_gamma   90.00
#
_symmetry.space_group_name_H-M   'P 1'
#
loop_
_entity.id
_entity.type
_entity.pdbx_description
1 polymer ?
#
loop_
_entity_poly.entity_id
_entity_poly.type
_entity_poly.pdbx_seq_one_letter_code
_entity_poly.pdbx_strand_id
1 'polypeptide(L)'
;HIERMLKHYVFLNPGLKILYNDKNFFSQNGLRDLLEDQSNINDFLYPIIHLRGEDIEVALTHSRTQYSEEYHSFVNGQNTTQGGTHLSAFREGYVKTIREFFGKNYDSSDIRKSIVSSISIKVMEPVFESQTKTKLGSTEMGDELPSVRSYIIDFLGTQLDNFLHKNKEIADSIQRKILQAEKERKELSGIRKIARERAKKASLHNKKLRDCRIHLGDISKDRTLDSTIFITEGDSASGSITKSRDVNTQAVFSLRGKPLNTYGMSKKIVYENEEFNLLQAALNIESSLENLRYNKIVIATDADVDGMHIRLLLITFFLQFFPELVKEGHLYILQTPLFRVRNNKKTEYCYSEFEKKPEKELKKQVCIIKKLRDCRIHLG
;
A
#
# COMPACT_ATOMS: atom_id res chain seq x y z
N HIS A 1 -11.81 9.54 -14.96
CA HIS A 1 -11.24 8.33 -15.58
C HIS A 1 -10.71 8.63 -16.98
N ILE A 2 -11.49 9.27 -17.85
CA ILE A 2 -11.09 9.61 -19.23
C ILE A 2 -9.82 10.47 -19.26
N GLU A 3 -9.76 11.56 -18.50
CA GLU A 3 -8.58 12.46 -18.48
C GLU A 3 -7.29 11.70 -18.08
N ARG A 4 -7.38 10.76 -17.12
CA ARG A 4 -6.24 9.93 -16.72
C ARG A 4 -5.79 9.01 -17.86
N MET A 5 -6.73 8.43 -18.60
CA MET A 5 -6.39 7.63 -19.78
C MET A 5 -5.71 8.47 -20.86
N LEU A 6 -6.25 9.67 -21.15
CA LEU A 6 -5.67 10.60 -22.13
C LEU A 6 -4.25 11.03 -21.73
N LYS A 7 -4.01 11.29 -20.44
CA LYS A 7 -2.66 11.53 -19.91
C LYS A 7 -1.71 10.36 -20.19
N HIS A 8 -2.13 9.12 -19.91
CA HIS A 8 -1.31 7.95 -20.21
C HIS A 8 -0.99 7.87 -21.72
N TYR A 9 -1.96 8.11 -22.60
CA TYR A 9 -1.72 8.09 -24.04
C TYR A 9 -0.65 9.10 -24.48
N VAL A 10 -0.67 10.33 -23.99
CA VAL A 10 0.34 11.33 -24.36
C VAL A 10 1.70 11.02 -23.75
N PHE A 11 1.77 10.44 -22.55
CA PHE A 11 3.03 10.01 -21.95
C PHE A 11 3.66 8.80 -22.66
N LEU A 12 2.84 7.90 -23.21
CA LEU A 12 3.31 6.74 -23.95
C LEU A 12 3.62 7.04 -25.43
N ASN A 13 3.19 8.21 -25.93
CA ASN A 13 3.43 8.67 -27.31
C ASN A 13 3.93 10.11 -27.31
N PRO A 14 5.23 10.33 -27.01
CA PRO A 14 5.81 11.67 -26.98
C PRO A 14 5.55 12.45 -28.27
N GLY A 15 5.12 13.70 -28.14
CA GLY A 15 4.75 14.56 -29.26
C GLY A 15 3.29 14.48 -29.67
N LEU A 16 2.51 13.49 -29.19
CA LEU A 16 1.07 13.41 -29.41
C LEU A 16 0.36 14.52 -28.64
N LYS A 17 -0.50 15.24 -29.36
CA LYS A 17 -1.36 16.27 -28.79
C LYS A 17 -2.83 15.84 -28.85
N ILE A 18 -3.50 15.77 -27.68
CA ILE A 18 -4.91 15.41 -27.56
C ILE A 18 -5.67 16.60 -26.99
N LEU A 19 -6.75 16.99 -27.68
CA LEU A 19 -7.68 18.01 -27.21
C LEU A 19 -8.97 17.33 -26.72
N TYR A 20 -9.38 17.62 -25.50
CA TYR A 20 -10.61 17.08 -24.92
C TYR A 20 -11.20 18.08 -23.92
N ASN A 21 -12.46 18.47 -24.13
CA ASN A 21 -13.18 19.45 -23.29
C ASN A 21 -12.33 20.70 -23.00
N ASP A 22 -11.83 21.36 -24.06
CA ASP A 22 -10.99 22.56 -24.00
C ASP A 22 -9.65 22.40 -23.26
N LYS A 23 -9.33 21.19 -22.80
CA LYS A 23 -8.05 20.84 -22.21
C LYS A 23 -7.12 20.26 -23.25
N ASN A 24 -5.89 20.71 -23.22
CA ASN A 24 -4.82 20.19 -24.07
C ASN A 24 -3.92 19.24 -23.27
N PHE A 25 -3.81 18.00 -23.74
CA PHE A 25 -2.93 16.98 -23.20
C PHE A 25 -1.75 16.80 -24.15
N PHE A 26 -0.54 16.93 -23.64
CA PHE A 26 0.68 16.84 -24.41
C PHE A 26 1.85 16.43 -23.49
N SER A 27 2.76 15.60 -24.00
CA SER A 27 4.03 15.26 -23.37
C SER A 27 5.14 15.29 -24.40
N GLN A 28 6.27 15.88 -24.05
CA GLN A 28 7.46 15.89 -24.88
C GLN A 28 8.45 14.80 -24.47
N ASN A 29 8.53 14.49 -23.17
CA ASN A 29 9.55 13.61 -22.61
C ASN A 29 9.01 12.22 -22.20
N GLY A 30 7.76 11.88 -22.55
CA GLY A 30 7.22 10.53 -22.36
C GLY A 30 7.13 10.09 -20.90
N LEU A 31 7.73 8.95 -20.56
CA LEU A 31 7.67 8.39 -19.21
C LEU A 31 8.35 9.26 -18.14
N ARG A 32 9.25 10.15 -18.54
CA ARG A 32 9.80 11.14 -17.61
C ARG A 32 8.70 12.10 -17.13
N ASP A 33 7.93 12.67 -18.06
CA ASP A 33 6.82 13.58 -17.73
C ASP A 33 5.73 12.87 -16.91
N LEU A 34 5.55 11.56 -17.14
CA LEU A 34 4.65 10.73 -16.33
C LEU A 34 5.08 10.71 -14.85
N LEU A 35 6.35 10.46 -14.57
CA LEU A 35 6.83 10.45 -13.19
C LEU A 35 6.76 11.84 -12.55
N GLU A 36 6.98 12.91 -13.30
CA GLU A 36 6.85 14.29 -12.84
C GLU A 36 5.38 14.67 -12.55
N ASP A 37 4.41 14.12 -13.31
CA ASP A 37 2.95 14.33 -13.08
C ASP A 37 2.41 13.54 -11.88
N GLN A 38 2.94 12.34 -11.63
CA GLN A 38 2.45 11.43 -10.59
C GLN A 38 3.10 11.67 -9.22
N SER A 39 4.28 12.26 -9.18
CA SER A 39 5.08 12.44 -7.97
C SER A 39 5.53 13.88 -7.80
N ASN A 40 5.79 14.29 -6.56
CA ASN A 40 6.34 15.62 -6.30
C ASN A 40 7.83 15.64 -6.68
N ILE A 41 8.19 16.46 -7.68
CA ILE A 41 9.57 16.61 -8.17
C ILE A 41 10.56 16.97 -7.05
N ASN A 42 10.13 17.76 -6.06
CA ASN A 42 10.98 18.15 -4.92
C ASN A 42 11.36 16.96 -4.02
N ASP A 43 10.64 15.86 -4.13
CA ASP A 43 10.89 14.64 -3.39
C ASP A 43 11.91 13.70 -4.08
N PHE A 44 12.30 14.01 -5.31
CA PHE A 44 13.27 13.21 -6.03
C PHE A 44 14.67 13.37 -5.46
N LEU A 45 15.35 12.26 -5.23
CA LEU A 45 16.71 12.23 -4.68
C LEU A 45 17.73 12.76 -5.69
N TYR A 46 17.51 12.50 -6.96
CA TYR A 46 18.30 12.93 -8.11
C TYR A 46 17.41 13.07 -9.36
N PRO A 47 17.87 13.78 -10.42
CA PRO A 47 17.11 13.91 -11.66
C PRO A 47 16.72 12.54 -12.23
N ILE A 48 15.54 12.47 -12.83
CA ILE A 48 15.02 11.23 -13.41
C ILE A 48 16.01 10.69 -14.45
N ILE A 49 16.44 9.45 -14.28
CA ILE A 49 17.17 8.68 -15.28
C ILE A 49 16.16 8.26 -16.34
N HIS A 50 16.39 8.62 -17.58
CA HIS A 50 15.51 8.34 -18.70
C HIS A 50 16.26 7.60 -19.79
N LEU A 51 15.88 6.36 -20.06
CA LEU A 51 16.51 5.44 -20.99
C LEU A 51 15.50 5.06 -22.07
N ARG A 52 15.93 5.12 -23.34
CA ARG A 52 15.09 4.78 -24.49
C ARG A 52 15.78 3.76 -25.38
N GLY A 53 15.04 2.73 -25.77
CA GLY A 53 15.38 1.76 -26.81
C GLY A 53 14.28 1.74 -27.86
N GLU A 54 14.35 0.81 -28.79
CA GLU A 54 13.40 0.68 -29.90
C GLU A 54 12.00 0.28 -29.38
N ASP A 55 11.94 -0.76 -28.55
CA ASP A 55 10.68 -1.31 -28.00
C ASP A 55 10.60 -1.19 -26.48
N ILE A 56 11.45 -0.39 -25.86
CA ILE A 56 11.49 -0.19 -24.43
C ILE A 56 11.79 1.27 -24.06
N GLU A 57 11.05 1.79 -23.10
CA GLU A 57 11.33 3.07 -22.47
C GLU A 57 11.27 2.88 -20.96
N VAL A 58 12.25 3.44 -20.24
CA VAL A 58 12.36 3.37 -18.79
C VAL A 58 12.67 4.76 -18.25
N ALA A 59 11.90 5.17 -17.24
CA ALA A 59 12.21 6.34 -16.43
C ALA A 59 12.26 5.93 -14.96
N LEU A 60 13.28 6.35 -14.21
CA LEU A 60 13.43 5.99 -12.80
C LEU A 60 14.15 7.05 -11.98
N THR A 61 13.79 7.13 -10.71
CA THR A 61 14.49 7.90 -9.67
C THR A 61 14.27 7.23 -8.32
N HIS A 62 14.77 7.84 -7.22
CA HIS A 62 14.40 7.45 -5.85
C HIS A 62 13.73 8.61 -5.15
N SER A 63 12.74 8.30 -4.31
CA SER A 63 12.12 9.26 -3.42
C SER A 63 12.97 9.48 -2.16
N ARG A 64 12.93 10.71 -1.62
CA ARG A 64 13.55 11.07 -0.33
C ARG A 64 12.67 10.69 0.84
N THR A 65 11.36 10.77 0.68
CA THR A 65 10.37 10.66 1.77
C THR A 65 9.64 9.32 1.80
N GLN A 66 9.43 8.69 0.64
CA GLN A 66 8.74 7.39 0.55
C GLN A 66 9.68 6.24 0.96
N TYR A 67 9.09 5.21 1.57
CA TYR A 67 9.81 3.98 1.95
C TYR A 67 9.49 2.80 1.03
N SER A 68 8.37 2.85 0.30
CA SER A 68 7.91 1.81 -0.61
C SER A 68 8.47 1.97 -2.02
N GLU A 69 8.46 0.86 -2.75
CA GLU A 69 8.72 0.83 -4.19
C GLU A 69 7.45 1.29 -4.92
N GLU A 70 7.59 2.15 -5.95
CA GLU A 70 6.49 2.59 -6.80
C GLU A 70 6.81 2.29 -8.26
N TYR A 71 5.88 1.62 -8.95
CA TYR A 71 6.06 1.18 -10.32
C TYR A 71 4.83 1.52 -11.17
N HIS A 72 5.08 2.16 -12.32
CA HIS A 72 4.10 2.35 -13.37
C HIS A 72 4.54 1.51 -14.58
N SER A 73 3.76 0.53 -14.98
CA SER A 73 4.15 -0.40 -16.03
C SER A 73 3.14 -0.47 -17.15
N PHE A 74 3.65 -0.53 -18.38
CA PHE A 74 2.86 -0.49 -19.59
C PHE A 74 3.36 -1.50 -20.62
N VAL A 75 2.44 -2.11 -21.35
CA VAL A 75 2.69 -3.01 -22.48
C VAL A 75 1.80 -2.60 -23.64
N ASN A 76 2.39 -2.27 -24.80
CA ASN A 76 1.66 -1.83 -25.99
C ASN A 76 0.64 -0.71 -25.69
N GLY A 77 0.99 0.25 -24.83
CA GLY A 77 0.10 1.33 -24.40
C GLY A 77 -0.92 0.96 -23.33
N GLN A 78 -1.02 -0.30 -22.92
CA GLN A 78 -1.93 -0.77 -21.89
C GLN A 78 -1.27 -0.65 -20.49
N ASN A 79 -1.96 -0.01 -19.55
CA ASN A 79 -1.48 0.08 -18.16
C ASN A 79 -1.66 -1.28 -17.45
N THR A 80 -0.54 -1.89 -17.05
CA THR A 80 -0.50 -3.17 -16.35
C THR A 80 -0.41 -2.96 -14.84
N THR A 81 -1.53 -2.64 -14.21
CA THR A 81 -1.58 -2.27 -12.78
C THR A 81 -1.12 -3.39 -11.83
N GLN A 82 -1.14 -4.65 -12.26
CA GLN A 82 -0.64 -5.81 -11.54
C GLN A 82 0.75 -6.26 -12.04
N GLY A 83 1.37 -5.48 -12.93
CA GLY A 83 2.68 -5.77 -13.49
C GLY A 83 2.67 -6.96 -14.45
N GLY A 84 3.53 -7.94 -14.20
CA GLY A 84 3.71 -9.13 -15.02
C GLY A 84 5.19 -9.44 -15.26
N THR A 85 5.47 -10.24 -16.29
CA THR A 85 6.83 -10.72 -16.63
C THR A 85 7.82 -9.56 -16.86
N HIS A 86 7.40 -8.50 -17.54
CA HIS A 86 8.23 -7.32 -17.82
C HIS A 86 8.61 -6.54 -16.56
N LEU A 87 7.69 -6.35 -15.61
CA LEU A 87 7.99 -5.65 -14.36
C LEU A 87 8.91 -6.50 -13.47
N SER A 88 8.70 -7.81 -13.45
CA SER A 88 9.59 -8.73 -12.73
C SER A 88 11.01 -8.71 -13.31
N ALA A 89 11.12 -8.72 -14.65
CA ALA A 89 12.39 -8.61 -15.37
C ALA A 89 13.08 -7.26 -15.11
N PHE A 90 12.34 -6.17 -15.09
CA PHE A 90 12.88 -4.85 -14.75
C PHE A 90 13.46 -4.81 -13.34
N ARG A 91 12.71 -5.33 -12.33
CA ARG A 91 13.20 -5.39 -10.94
C ARG A 91 14.48 -6.20 -10.82
N GLU A 92 14.55 -7.33 -11.52
CA GLU A 92 15.73 -8.19 -11.54
C GLU A 92 16.90 -7.51 -12.26
N GLY A 93 16.68 -6.99 -13.47
CA GLY A 93 17.68 -6.34 -14.29
C GLY A 93 18.27 -5.10 -13.61
N TYR A 94 17.44 -4.28 -12.97
CA TYR A 94 17.90 -3.14 -12.18
C TYR A 94 18.86 -3.57 -11.06
N VAL A 95 18.46 -4.57 -10.27
CA VAL A 95 19.28 -5.08 -9.17
C VAL A 95 20.59 -5.66 -9.69
N LYS A 96 20.55 -6.44 -10.78
CA LYS A 96 21.73 -7.04 -11.39
C LYS A 96 22.71 -5.96 -11.87
N THR A 97 22.25 -4.99 -12.65
CA THR A 97 23.08 -3.90 -13.15
C THR A 97 23.72 -3.09 -12.04
N ILE A 98 22.98 -2.75 -10.98
CA ILE A 98 23.55 -2.00 -9.84
C ILE A 98 24.62 -2.80 -9.09
N ARG A 99 24.43 -4.11 -8.92
CA ARG A 99 25.44 -4.99 -8.30
C ARG A 99 26.70 -5.08 -9.14
N GLU A 100 26.56 -5.25 -10.44
CA GLU A 100 27.68 -5.33 -11.40
C GLU A 100 28.43 -3.99 -11.45
N PHE A 101 27.73 -2.86 -11.56
CA PHE A 101 28.31 -1.53 -11.61
C PHE A 101 29.18 -1.20 -10.36
N PHE A 102 28.69 -1.50 -9.17
CA PHE A 102 29.43 -1.25 -7.93
C PHE A 102 30.35 -2.40 -7.50
N GLY A 103 30.35 -3.53 -8.20
CA GLY A 103 31.15 -4.71 -7.84
C GLY A 103 30.82 -5.27 -6.46
N LYS A 104 29.60 -5.06 -5.95
CA LYS A 104 29.18 -5.45 -4.61
C LYS A 104 27.80 -6.08 -4.58
N ASN A 105 27.68 -7.21 -3.87
CA ASN A 105 26.42 -7.93 -3.73
C ASN A 105 25.54 -7.31 -2.63
N TYR A 106 24.96 -6.15 -2.91
CA TYR A 106 23.96 -5.52 -2.05
C TYR A 106 22.67 -6.35 -2.01
N ASP A 107 21.92 -6.24 -0.90
CA ASP A 107 20.59 -6.85 -0.81
C ASP A 107 19.63 -6.19 -1.82
N SER A 108 18.81 -7.00 -2.48
CA SER A 108 17.87 -6.52 -3.51
C SER A 108 16.82 -5.54 -2.94
N SER A 109 16.43 -5.73 -1.68
CA SER A 109 15.50 -4.83 -1.01
C SER A 109 16.12 -3.46 -0.71
N ASP A 110 17.43 -3.41 -0.41
CA ASP A 110 18.15 -2.16 -0.16
C ASP A 110 18.34 -1.36 -1.46
N ILE A 111 18.61 -2.06 -2.60
CA ILE A 111 18.75 -1.45 -3.92
C ILE A 111 17.43 -0.82 -4.38
N ARG A 112 16.30 -1.52 -4.22
CA ARG A 112 14.99 -1.05 -4.68
C ARG A 112 14.26 -0.13 -3.72
N LYS A 113 14.76 0.04 -2.49
CA LYS A 113 14.10 0.87 -1.49
C LYS A 113 13.86 2.29 -1.98
N SER A 114 12.59 2.72 -1.93
CA SER A 114 12.16 4.06 -2.35
C SER A 114 12.30 4.34 -3.86
N ILE A 115 12.45 3.32 -4.70
CA ILE A 115 12.47 3.52 -6.15
C ILE A 115 11.09 3.98 -6.65
N VAL A 116 11.10 4.95 -7.53
CA VAL A 116 9.93 5.42 -8.30
C VAL A 116 10.29 5.24 -9.76
N SER A 117 9.57 4.37 -10.46
CA SER A 117 9.93 4.07 -11.84
C SER A 117 8.73 3.80 -12.73
N SER A 118 8.95 4.01 -14.02
CA SER A 118 8.01 3.70 -15.07
C SER A 118 8.72 2.91 -16.17
N ILE A 119 8.06 1.86 -16.65
CA ILE A 119 8.54 1.05 -17.77
C ILE A 119 7.43 0.86 -18.79
N SER A 120 7.75 1.05 -20.06
CA SER A 120 6.89 0.74 -21.20
C SER A 120 7.64 -0.17 -22.16
N ILE A 121 7.02 -1.27 -22.58
CA ILE A 121 7.56 -2.16 -23.60
C ILE A 121 6.52 -2.41 -24.70
N LYS A 122 7.03 -2.72 -25.89
CA LYS A 122 6.24 -3.22 -27.02
C LYS A 122 6.56 -4.70 -27.21
N VAL A 123 5.54 -5.52 -27.20
CA VAL A 123 5.62 -6.99 -27.35
C VAL A 123 4.75 -7.38 -28.52
N MET A 124 5.24 -8.25 -29.39
CA MET A 124 4.43 -8.80 -30.47
C MET A 124 3.40 -9.79 -29.86
N GLU A 125 2.11 -9.58 -30.21
CA GLU A 125 1.00 -10.44 -29.75
C GLU A 125 0.99 -10.73 -28.23
N PRO A 126 0.91 -9.69 -27.37
CA PRO A 126 1.04 -9.88 -25.93
C PRO A 126 -0.13 -10.70 -25.37
N VAL A 127 0.19 -11.72 -24.58
CA VAL A 127 -0.76 -12.52 -23.82
C VAL A 127 -0.85 -11.96 -22.40
N PHE A 128 -2.06 -11.68 -21.93
CA PHE A 128 -2.33 -11.20 -20.58
C PHE A 128 -3.03 -12.29 -19.76
N GLU A 129 -2.80 -12.31 -18.43
CA GLU A 129 -3.42 -13.31 -17.55
C GLU A 129 -4.94 -13.15 -17.42
N SER A 130 -5.49 -11.98 -17.78
CA SER A 130 -6.93 -11.71 -17.73
C SER A 130 -7.38 -10.80 -18.87
N GLN A 131 -8.69 -10.81 -19.17
CA GLN A 131 -9.28 -9.95 -20.18
C GLN A 131 -9.16 -8.45 -19.85
N THR A 132 -8.99 -8.09 -18.59
CA THR A 132 -8.76 -6.70 -18.15
C THR A 132 -7.36 -6.19 -18.48
N LYS A 133 -6.46 -7.07 -18.97
CA LYS A 133 -5.08 -6.77 -19.41
C LYS A 133 -4.24 -6.07 -18.33
N THR A 134 -4.49 -6.38 -17.08
CA THR A 134 -3.80 -5.76 -15.94
C THR A 134 -2.45 -6.38 -15.62
N LYS A 135 -2.17 -7.59 -16.15
CA LYS A 135 -0.93 -8.32 -15.91
C LYS A 135 -0.45 -9.04 -17.17
N LEU A 136 0.81 -8.78 -17.57
CA LEU A 136 1.43 -9.46 -18.72
C LEU A 136 1.84 -10.88 -18.33
N GLY A 137 1.42 -11.85 -19.15
CA GLY A 137 1.81 -13.26 -19.04
C GLY A 137 2.87 -13.70 -20.03
N SER A 138 3.04 -12.99 -21.19
CA SER A 138 4.03 -13.36 -22.22
C SER A 138 5.43 -13.49 -21.65
N THR A 139 6.16 -14.53 -22.06
CA THR A 139 7.56 -14.78 -21.72
C THR A 139 8.53 -14.33 -22.81
N GLU A 140 8.05 -14.22 -24.05
CA GLU A 140 8.83 -13.84 -25.24
C GLU A 140 8.38 -12.48 -25.77
N MET A 141 9.29 -11.75 -26.43
CA MET A 141 8.98 -10.47 -27.10
C MET A 141 8.21 -10.66 -28.41
N GLY A 142 8.29 -11.84 -29.00
CA GLY A 142 7.64 -12.27 -30.22
C GLY A 142 8.26 -13.55 -30.75
N ASP A 143 7.74 -14.07 -31.87
CA ASP A 143 8.30 -15.26 -32.53
C ASP A 143 9.76 -14.99 -32.94
N GLU A 144 10.64 -15.93 -32.62
CA GLU A 144 12.10 -15.84 -32.88
C GLU A 144 12.82 -14.65 -32.20
N LEU A 145 12.13 -13.89 -31.31
CA LEU A 145 12.69 -12.80 -30.53
C LEU A 145 13.15 -13.29 -29.14
N PRO A 146 14.04 -12.53 -28.47
CA PRO A 146 14.51 -12.89 -27.13
C PRO A 146 13.36 -12.90 -26.12
N SER A 147 13.57 -13.57 -25.00
CA SER A 147 12.62 -13.51 -23.91
C SER A 147 12.49 -12.08 -23.37
N VAL A 148 11.28 -11.71 -22.91
CA VAL A 148 11.01 -10.42 -22.24
C VAL A 148 12.03 -10.18 -21.12
N ARG A 149 12.39 -11.24 -20.39
CA ARG A 149 13.36 -11.18 -19.31
C ARG A 149 14.76 -10.83 -19.82
N SER A 150 15.26 -11.55 -20.81
CA SER A 150 16.61 -11.31 -21.38
C SER A 150 16.67 -9.91 -21.98
N TYR A 151 15.71 -9.55 -22.81
CA TYR A 151 15.64 -8.25 -23.49
C TYR A 151 15.76 -7.06 -22.50
N ILE A 152 14.97 -7.09 -21.41
CA ILE A 152 14.98 -6.01 -20.41
C ILE A 152 16.28 -6.00 -19.60
N ILE A 153 16.79 -7.17 -19.22
CA ILE A 153 18.06 -7.27 -18.46
C ILE A 153 19.23 -6.75 -19.30
N ASP A 154 19.33 -7.13 -20.56
CA ASP A 154 20.41 -6.73 -21.46
C ASP A 154 20.33 -5.23 -21.77
N PHE A 155 19.11 -4.71 -21.97
CA PHE A 155 18.89 -3.26 -22.14
C PHE A 155 19.37 -2.47 -20.91
N LEU A 156 18.96 -2.88 -19.70
CA LEU A 156 19.39 -2.20 -18.47
C LEU A 156 20.90 -2.37 -18.24
N GLY A 157 21.44 -3.56 -18.44
CA GLY A 157 22.87 -3.85 -18.32
C GLY A 157 23.74 -2.98 -19.24
N THR A 158 23.20 -2.58 -20.40
CA THR A 158 23.92 -1.71 -21.33
C THR A 158 23.62 -0.23 -21.10
N GLN A 159 22.34 0.15 -21.08
CA GLN A 159 21.97 1.57 -21.08
C GLN A 159 22.10 2.22 -19.71
N LEU A 160 21.68 1.52 -18.64
CA LEU A 160 21.80 2.05 -17.29
C LEU A 160 23.28 2.10 -16.85
N ASP A 161 24.04 1.06 -17.13
CA ASP A 161 25.48 1.02 -16.82
C ASP A 161 26.21 2.18 -17.48
N ASN A 162 26.04 2.35 -18.81
CA ASN A 162 26.59 3.47 -19.56
C ASN A 162 26.17 4.84 -19.02
N PHE A 163 24.90 4.95 -18.59
CA PHE A 163 24.38 6.19 -18.00
C PHE A 163 25.07 6.50 -16.66
N LEU A 164 25.23 5.51 -15.80
CA LEU A 164 25.85 5.68 -14.48
C LEU A 164 27.34 6.03 -14.60
N HIS A 165 28.05 5.46 -15.56
CA HIS A 165 29.45 5.83 -15.86
C HIS A 165 29.61 7.30 -16.30
N LYS A 166 28.60 7.81 -17.04
CA LYS A 166 28.59 9.23 -17.49
C LYS A 166 28.11 10.19 -16.39
N ASN A 167 27.35 9.73 -15.42
CA ASN A 167 26.70 10.57 -14.40
C ASN A 167 27.10 10.13 -12.99
N LYS A 168 28.36 10.33 -12.64
CA LYS A 168 28.96 9.89 -11.40
C LYS A 168 28.21 10.40 -10.15
N GLU A 169 27.72 11.64 -10.16
CA GLU A 169 26.98 12.23 -9.04
C GLU A 169 25.66 11.47 -8.74
N ILE A 170 24.99 11.00 -9.80
CA ILE A 170 23.78 10.18 -9.66
C ILE A 170 24.16 8.80 -9.13
N ALA A 171 25.21 8.17 -9.65
CA ALA A 171 25.71 6.89 -9.17
C ALA A 171 26.08 6.97 -7.67
N ASP A 172 26.80 8.00 -7.24
CA ASP A 172 27.17 8.23 -5.85
C ASP A 172 25.93 8.44 -4.96
N SER A 173 24.89 9.08 -5.49
CA SER A 173 23.62 9.28 -4.76
C SER A 173 22.85 7.97 -4.58
N ILE A 174 22.83 7.11 -5.60
CA ILE A 174 22.27 5.76 -5.53
C ILE A 174 23.03 4.93 -4.49
N GLN A 175 24.37 4.93 -4.54
CA GLN A 175 25.20 4.17 -3.60
C GLN A 175 24.97 4.61 -2.16
N ARG A 176 24.93 5.93 -1.89
CA ARG A 176 24.63 6.47 -0.54
C ARG A 176 23.27 6.02 -0.06
N LYS A 177 22.26 6.03 -0.95
CA LYS A 177 20.90 5.56 -0.60
C LYS A 177 20.88 4.06 -0.25
N ILE A 178 21.59 3.23 -1.02
CA ILE A 178 21.72 1.78 -0.76
C ILE A 178 22.40 1.54 0.60
N LEU A 179 23.52 2.22 0.87
CA LEU A 179 24.26 2.08 2.13
C LEU A 179 23.42 2.54 3.33
N GLN A 180 22.65 3.61 3.16
CA GLN A 180 21.70 4.07 4.18
C GLN A 180 20.62 3.02 4.42
N ALA A 181 20.04 2.45 3.35
CA ALA A 181 19.02 1.40 3.44
C ALA A 181 19.56 0.14 4.13
N GLU A 182 20.78 -0.29 3.79
CA GLU A 182 21.47 -1.42 4.43
C GLU A 182 21.66 -1.17 5.93
N LYS A 183 22.12 0.03 6.32
CA LYS A 183 22.32 0.41 7.72
C LYS A 183 20.98 0.37 8.47
N GLU A 184 19.94 1.02 7.94
CA GLU A 184 18.61 1.02 8.55
C GLU A 184 18.04 -0.40 8.67
N ARG A 185 18.20 -1.26 7.66
CA ARG A 185 17.75 -2.66 7.70
C ARG A 185 18.46 -3.45 8.79
N LYS A 186 19.80 -3.29 8.95
CA LYS A 186 20.58 -3.96 9.98
C LYS A 186 20.18 -3.48 11.38
N GLU A 187 20.02 -2.18 11.59
CA GLU A 187 19.56 -1.60 12.86
C GLU A 187 18.14 -2.10 13.19
N LEU A 188 17.23 -2.07 12.22
CA LEU A 188 15.86 -2.56 12.42
C LEU A 188 15.80 -4.06 12.73
N SER A 189 16.68 -4.87 12.15
CA SER A 189 16.72 -6.31 12.43
C SER A 189 17.06 -6.60 13.90
N GLY A 190 17.99 -5.85 14.47
CA GLY A 190 18.34 -5.93 15.88
C GLY A 190 17.18 -5.51 16.80
N ILE A 191 16.54 -4.37 16.47
CA ILE A 191 15.38 -3.86 17.22
C ILE A 191 14.19 -4.82 17.10
N ARG A 192 13.92 -5.38 15.91
CA ARG A 192 12.89 -6.40 15.68
C ARG A 192 13.09 -7.64 16.55
N LYS A 193 14.33 -8.12 16.68
CA LYS A 193 14.64 -9.27 17.54
C LYS A 193 14.27 -8.98 19.00
N ILE A 194 14.66 -7.82 19.51
CA ILE A 194 14.33 -7.38 20.87
C ILE A 194 12.82 -7.18 21.03
N ALA A 195 12.16 -6.55 20.05
CA ALA A 195 10.72 -6.32 20.05
C ALA A 195 9.94 -7.63 20.01
N ARG A 196 10.37 -8.62 19.19
CA ARG A 196 9.79 -9.98 19.17
C ARG A 196 9.93 -10.70 20.50
N GLU A 197 11.08 -10.60 21.15
CA GLU A 197 11.28 -11.20 22.47
C GLU A 197 10.37 -10.56 23.53
N ARG A 198 10.20 -9.23 23.46
CA ARG A 198 9.25 -8.49 24.32
C ARG A 198 7.80 -8.86 24.00
N ALA A 199 7.43 -8.90 22.72
CA ALA A 199 6.07 -9.27 22.27
C ALA A 199 5.74 -10.74 22.62
N LYS A 200 6.69 -11.68 22.49
CA LYS A 200 6.51 -13.05 22.97
C LYS A 200 6.28 -13.13 24.46
N LYS A 201 7.02 -12.37 25.26
CA LYS A 201 6.80 -12.26 26.72
C LYS A 201 5.45 -11.61 27.03
N ALA A 202 5.05 -10.59 26.26
CA ALA A 202 3.75 -9.92 26.40
C ALA A 202 2.57 -10.74 25.83
N SER A 203 2.77 -11.57 24.79
CA SER A 203 1.70 -12.37 24.18
C SER A 203 1.18 -13.48 25.10
N LEU A 204 2.02 -13.99 26.00
CA LEU A 204 1.59 -14.90 27.07
C LEU A 204 0.60 -14.24 28.06
N HIS A 205 0.55 -12.90 28.09
CA HIS A 205 -0.33 -12.09 28.95
C HIS A 205 -1.09 -10.98 28.19
N ASN A 206 -1.18 -11.07 26.87
CA ASN A 206 -1.75 -9.98 26.07
C ASN A 206 -3.28 -9.88 26.25
N LYS A 207 -3.70 -9.09 27.25
CA LYS A 207 -5.10 -8.75 27.48
C LYS A 207 -5.73 -7.96 26.31
N LYS A 208 -4.91 -7.42 25.38
CA LYS A 208 -5.35 -6.57 24.27
C LYS A 208 -5.86 -7.34 23.06
N LEU A 209 -5.30 -8.53 22.77
CA LEU A 209 -5.73 -9.37 21.67
C LEU A 209 -6.70 -10.44 22.15
N ARG A 210 -7.93 -10.38 21.67
CA ARG A 210 -8.92 -11.46 21.73
C ARG A 210 -8.95 -12.17 20.40
N ASP A 211 -8.11 -13.18 20.25
CA ASP A 211 -7.88 -13.87 18.99
C ASP A 211 -9.07 -14.72 18.51
N CYS A 212 -9.05 -15.11 17.23
CA CYS A 212 -9.98 -16.06 16.63
C CYS A 212 -9.29 -17.41 16.37
N ARG A 213 -10.08 -18.41 15.96
CA ARG A 213 -9.59 -19.79 15.75
C ARG A 213 -9.07 -20.04 14.34
N ILE A 214 -9.51 -19.26 13.35
CA ILE A 214 -9.19 -19.41 11.92
C ILE A 214 -8.47 -18.14 11.45
N HIS A 215 -7.29 -18.34 10.83
CA HIS A 215 -6.47 -17.27 10.30
C HIS A 215 -6.32 -17.41 8.78
N LEU A 216 -5.87 -16.37 8.09
CA LEU A 216 -5.69 -16.34 6.64
C LEU A 216 -4.74 -17.46 6.15
N GLY A 217 -3.67 -17.73 6.90
CA GLY A 217 -2.67 -18.77 6.56
C GLY A 217 -3.05 -20.22 6.92
N ASP A 218 -4.23 -20.48 7.45
CA ASP A 218 -4.67 -21.82 7.88
C ASP A 218 -5.18 -22.65 6.68
N ILE A 219 -4.26 -23.12 5.82
CA ILE A 219 -4.57 -23.82 4.54
C ILE A 219 -5.53 -25.01 4.72
N SER A 220 -5.57 -25.64 5.89
CA SER A 220 -6.40 -26.81 6.20
C SER A 220 -7.81 -26.46 6.68
N LYS A 221 -8.17 -25.19 6.79
CA LYS A 221 -9.47 -24.73 7.33
C LYS A 221 -10.26 -23.99 6.27
N ASP A 222 -11.56 -24.22 6.26
CA ASP A 222 -12.51 -23.41 5.50
C ASP A 222 -12.65 -22.01 6.13
N ARG A 223 -13.18 -21.03 5.36
CA ARG A 223 -13.47 -19.67 5.81
C ARG A 223 -12.25 -18.84 6.22
N THR A 224 -11.05 -19.14 5.74
CA THR A 224 -9.84 -18.35 6.01
C THR A 224 -9.96 -16.91 5.50
N LEU A 225 -10.65 -16.70 4.38
CA LEU A 225 -10.95 -15.38 3.81
C LEU A 225 -11.94 -14.54 4.65
N ASP A 226 -12.66 -15.17 5.58
CA ASP A 226 -13.53 -14.47 6.54
C ASP A 226 -12.74 -13.94 7.74
N SER A 227 -11.48 -14.36 7.92
CA SER A 227 -10.65 -13.97 9.06
C SER A 227 -10.53 -12.45 9.16
N THR A 228 -10.96 -11.89 10.29
CA THR A 228 -11.12 -10.45 10.48
C THR A 228 -10.58 -10.05 11.85
N ILE A 229 -9.80 -8.98 11.91
CA ILE A 229 -9.44 -8.34 13.18
C ILE A 229 -10.07 -6.95 13.29
N PHE A 230 -10.74 -6.68 14.39
CA PHE A 230 -11.28 -5.36 14.73
C PHE A 230 -10.29 -4.63 15.64
N ILE A 231 -9.82 -3.45 15.21
CA ILE A 231 -8.99 -2.56 16.01
C ILE A 231 -9.92 -1.53 16.67
N THR A 232 -9.99 -1.54 17.99
CA THR A 232 -10.92 -0.72 18.80
C THR A 232 -10.18 0.33 19.64
N GLU A 233 -10.86 1.40 20.01
CA GLU A 233 -10.32 2.51 20.77
C GLU A 233 -9.97 2.16 22.23
N GLY A 234 -10.56 1.15 22.79
CA GLY A 234 -10.36 0.79 24.21
C GLY A 234 -11.10 -0.44 24.64
N ASP A 235 -10.96 -0.78 25.92
CA ASP A 235 -11.53 -2.01 26.49
C ASP A 235 -13.07 -2.03 26.50
N SER A 236 -13.73 -0.88 26.57
CA SER A 236 -15.20 -0.79 26.53
C SER A 236 -15.76 -1.19 25.18
N ALA A 237 -15.26 -0.57 24.09
CA ALA A 237 -15.66 -0.92 22.72
C ALA A 237 -15.23 -2.35 22.37
N SER A 238 -14.03 -2.75 22.77
CA SER A 238 -13.51 -4.11 22.64
C SER A 238 -14.43 -5.14 23.32
N GLY A 239 -14.92 -4.86 24.52
CA GLY A 239 -15.82 -5.74 25.26
C GLY A 239 -17.15 -5.98 24.56
N SER A 240 -17.71 -4.96 23.91
CA SER A 240 -18.97 -5.06 23.16
C SER A 240 -18.80 -5.96 21.92
N ILE A 241 -17.76 -5.75 21.13
CA ILE A 241 -17.46 -6.58 19.94
C ILE A 241 -17.12 -8.01 20.37
N THR A 242 -16.31 -8.18 21.41
CA THR A 242 -15.91 -9.52 21.91
C THR A 242 -17.09 -10.38 22.29
N LYS A 243 -18.18 -9.79 22.81
CA LYS A 243 -19.40 -10.53 23.21
C LYS A 243 -20.25 -10.97 22.01
N SER A 244 -20.21 -10.23 20.90
CA SER A 244 -21.07 -10.46 19.72
C SER A 244 -20.35 -11.08 18.52
N ARG A 245 -19.01 -11.18 18.56
CA ARG A 245 -18.20 -11.67 17.45
C ARG A 245 -18.35 -13.16 17.16
N ASP A 246 -18.10 -13.57 15.94
CA ASP A 246 -17.82 -14.97 15.61
C ASP A 246 -16.40 -15.33 16.08
N VAL A 247 -16.32 -16.16 17.13
CA VAL A 247 -15.04 -16.58 17.73
C VAL A 247 -14.17 -17.37 16.75
N ASN A 248 -14.75 -17.95 15.71
CA ASN A 248 -13.99 -18.73 14.75
C ASN A 248 -13.19 -17.83 13.81
N THR A 249 -13.78 -16.74 13.32
CA THR A 249 -13.17 -15.91 12.26
C THR A 249 -12.88 -14.47 12.67
N GLN A 250 -13.37 -14.01 13.83
CA GLN A 250 -13.27 -12.61 14.23
C GLN A 250 -12.42 -12.43 15.48
N ALA A 251 -11.35 -11.66 15.37
CA ALA A 251 -10.47 -11.24 16.45
C ALA A 251 -10.72 -9.78 16.84
N VAL A 252 -10.33 -9.38 18.03
CA VAL A 252 -10.42 -7.98 18.51
C VAL A 252 -9.10 -7.57 19.13
N PHE A 253 -8.58 -6.42 18.72
CA PHE A 253 -7.42 -5.77 19.30
C PHE A 253 -7.81 -4.43 19.91
N SER A 254 -7.52 -4.25 21.20
CA SER A 254 -7.85 -3.04 21.96
C SER A 254 -6.63 -2.11 22.04
N LEU A 255 -6.74 -0.89 21.51
CA LEU A 255 -5.74 0.16 21.68
C LEU A 255 -5.82 0.77 23.09
N ARG A 256 -4.71 1.26 23.59
CA ARG A 256 -4.64 2.00 24.84
C ARG A 256 -4.53 3.50 24.58
N GLY A 257 -5.67 4.16 24.40
CA GLY A 257 -5.72 5.59 24.10
C GLY A 257 -5.36 5.92 22.66
N LYS A 258 -5.03 7.19 22.40
CA LYS A 258 -4.65 7.68 21.06
C LYS A 258 -3.27 7.15 20.67
N PRO A 259 -3.14 6.48 19.51
CA PRO A 259 -1.85 6.02 19.03
C PRO A 259 -0.94 7.21 18.62
N LEU A 260 0.36 6.96 18.54
CA LEU A 260 1.36 7.92 18.10
C LEU A 260 1.04 8.40 16.66
N ASN A 261 1.20 9.70 16.40
CA ASN A 261 1.19 10.20 15.03
C ASN A 261 2.49 9.79 14.32
N THR A 262 2.38 8.92 13.35
CA THR A 262 3.53 8.34 12.64
C THR A 262 3.95 9.11 11.40
N TYR A 263 3.24 10.19 11.03
CA TYR A 263 3.57 10.98 9.86
C TYR A 263 5.00 11.53 9.92
N GLY A 264 5.79 11.26 8.87
CA GLY A 264 7.19 11.68 8.77
C GLY A 264 8.16 10.95 9.71
N MET A 265 7.70 9.97 10.49
CA MET A 265 8.55 9.21 11.42
C MET A 265 9.25 8.04 10.73
N SER A 266 10.43 7.68 11.25
CA SER A 266 11.16 6.50 10.79
C SER A 266 10.52 5.20 11.31
N LYS A 267 10.74 4.10 10.60
CA LYS A 267 10.30 2.75 11.06
C LYS A 267 10.83 2.40 12.44
N LYS A 268 12.01 2.90 12.83
CA LYS A 268 12.61 2.68 14.14
C LYS A 268 11.70 3.14 15.28
N ILE A 269 11.21 4.37 15.22
CA ILE A 269 10.34 4.97 16.26
C ILE A 269 9.04 4.16 16.39
N VAL A 270 8.50 3.69 15.26
CA VAL A 270 7.29 2.88 15.26
C VAL A 270 7.49 1.52 15.92
N TYR A 271 8.63 0.87 15.69
CA TYR A 271 8.97 -0.40 16.36
C TYR A 271 9.30 -0.22 17.86
N GLU A 272 9.75 0.94 18.27
CA GLU A 272 9.97 1.27 19.69
C GLU A 272 8.65 1.57 20.41
N ASN A 273 7.60 1.97 19.70
CA ASN A 273 6.27 2.20 20.27
C ASN A 273 5.57 0.88 20.59
N GLU A 274 5.21 0.69 21.87
CA GLU A 274 4.63 -0.55 22.37
C GLU A 274 3.30 -0.91 21.68
N GLU A 275 2.40 0.07 21.46
CA GLU A 275 1.09 -0.16 20.84
C GLU A 275 1.23 -0.65 19.41
N PHE A 276 2.03 0.05 18.58
CA PHE A 276 2.26 -0.36 17.21
C PHE A 276 3.06 -1.64 17.08
N ASN A 277 3.98 -1.90 18.01
CA ASN A 277 4.71 -3.16 18.03
C ASN A 277 3.78 -4.34 18.32
N LEU A 278 2.90 -4.22 19.32
CA LEU A 278 1.90 -5.24 19.62
C LEU A 278 0.88 -5.43 18.48
N LEU A 279 0.49 -4.35 17.81
CA LEU A 279 -0.41 -4.41 16.65
C LEU A 279 0.25 -5.14 15.47
N GLN A 280 1.51 -4.81 15.15
CA GLN A 280 2.27 -5.49 14.09
C GLN A 280 2.45 -6.98 14.40
N ALA A 281 2.75 -7.32 15.66
CA ALA A 281 2.85 -8.72 16.10
C ALA A 281 1.51 -9.45 16.01
N ALA A 282 0.39 -8.80 16.38
CA ALA A 282 -0.95 -9.37 16.26
C ALA A 282 -1.33 -9.66 14.78
N LEU A 283 -0.96 -8.75 13.88
CA LEU A 283 -1.20 -8.89 12.43
C LEU A 283 -0.18 -9.80 11.73
N ASN A 284 0.95 -10.10 12.38
CA ASN A 284 2.11 -10.83 11.82
C ASN A 284 2.71 -10.16 10.57
N ILE A 285 2.82 -8.84 10.57
CA ILE A 285 3.35 -8.01 9.48
C ILE A 285 4.73 -7.40 9.77
N GLU A 286 5.42 -7.89 10.78
CA GLU A 286 6.71 -7.34 11.22
C GLU A 286 7.81 -7.47 10.15
N SER A 287 7.80 -8.54 9.36
CA SER A 287 8.83 -8.84 8.35
C SER A 287 8.35 -8.72 6.92
N SER A 288 7.18 -9.26 6.61
CA SER A 288 6.56 -9.21 5.27
C SER A 288 5.05 -9.38 5.41
N LEU A 289 4.29 -9.10 4.35
CA LEU A 289 2.84 -9.34 4.28
C LEU A 289 2.48 -10.79 3.94
N GLU A 290 3.44 -11.58 3.47
CA GLU A 290 3.21 -12.99 3.08
C GLU A 290 2.60 -13.84 4.19
N ASN A 291 2.86 -13.47 5.44
CA ASN A 291 2.35 -14.16 6.62
C ASN A 291 1.24 -13.38 7.33
N LEU A 292 0.51 -12.53 6.59
CA LEU A 292 -0.61 -11.78 7.13
C LEU A 292 -1.61 -12.73 7.81
N ARG A 293 -1.96 -12.41 9.06
CA ARG A 293 -2.74 -13.31 9.90
C ARG A 293 -4.25 -13.22 9.66
N TYR A 294 -4.76 -12.05 9.27
CA TYR A 294 -6.17 -11.82 9.04
C TYR A 294 -6.39 -11.20 7.66
N ASN A 295 -7.38 -11.73 6.93
CA ASN A 295 -7.73 -11.21 5.61
C ASN A 295 -8.31 -9.78 5.67
N LYS A 296 -9.06 -9.46 6.74
CA LYS A 296 -9.68 -8.15 6.90
C LYS A 296 -9.20 -7.48 8.19
N ILE A 297 -8.65 -6.28 8.06
CA ILE A 297 -8.23 -5.42 9.17
C ILE A 297 -9.23 -4.27 9.24
N VAL A 298 -10.08 -4.27 10.26
CA VAL A 298 -11.18 -3.32 10.39
C VAL A 298 -10.88 -2.32 11.50
N ILE A 299 -10.75 -1.04 11.15
CA ILE A 299 -10.66 0.04 12.12
C ILE A 299 -12.07 0.33 12.64
N ALA A 300 -12.33 -0.04 13.90
CA ALA A 300 -13.62 0.04 14.56
C ALA A 300 -13.57 1.04 15.71
N THR A 301 -13.56 2.33 15.37
CA THR A 301 -13.58 3.45 16.31
C THR A 301 -14.97 4.07 16.38
N ASP A 302 -15.26 4.76 17.48
CA ASP A 302 -16.51 5.48 17.64
C ASP A 302 -16.66 6.61 16.61
N ALA A 303 -17.90 7.05 16.39
CA ALA A 303 -18.21 8.12 15.43
C ALA A 303 -18.00 9.53 15.99
N ASP A 304 -17.42 9.66 17.17
CA ASP A 304 -17.10 10.95 17.79
C ASP A 304 -15.74 11.52 17.30
N VAL A 305 -15.38 12.70 17.79
CA VAL A 305 -14.16 13.42 17.39
C VAL A 305 -12.91 12.62 17.76
N ASP A 306 -12.89 11.96 18.90
CA ASP A 306 -11.74 11.17 19.35
C ASP A 306 -11.57 9.91 18.51
N GLY A 307 -12.64 9.19 18.23
CA GLY A 307 -12.62 8.03 17.33
C GLY A 307 -12.22 8.39 15.89
N MET A 308 -12.67 9.56 15.37
CA MET A 308 -12.20 10.03 14.06
C MET A 308 -10.70 10.34 14.07
N HIS A 309 -10.17 10.91 15.16
CA HIS A 309 -8.74 11.19 15.28
C HIS A 309 -7.92 9.88 15.33
N ILE A 310 -8.33 8.91 16.14
CA ILE A 310 -7.68 7.59 16.22
C ILE A 310 -7.70 6.89 14.86
N ARG A 311 -8.83 6.96 14.14
CA ARG A 311 -8.96 6.43 12.78
C ARG A 311 -7.93 7.04 11.83
N LEU A 312 -7.79 8.38 11.85
CA LEU A 312 -6.80 9.08 11.02
C LEU A 312 -5.38 8.64 11.34
N LEU A 313 -5.02 8.53 12.62
CA LEU A 313 -3.69 8.09 13.06
C LEU A 313 -3.37 6.66 12.60
N LEU A 314 -4.33 5.73 12.70
CA LEU A 314 -4.19 4.36 12.20
C LEU A 314 -4.06 4.30 10.68
N ILE A 315 -4.88 5.06 9.95
CA ILE A 315 -4.78 5.16 8.48
C ILE A 315 -3.40 5.68 8.10
N THR A 316 -2.90 6.74 8.75
CA THR A 316 -1.57 7.29 8.52
C THR A 316 -0.49 6.24 8.73
N PHE A 317 -0.58 5.46 9.82
CA PHE A 317 0.34 4.36 10.09
C PHE A 317 0.34 3.31 8.97
N PHE A 318 -0.83 2.82 8.55
CA PHE A 318 -0.92 1.81 7.50
C PHE A 318 -0.48 2.34 6.14
N LEU A 319 -0.88 3.55 5.75
CA LEU A 319 -0.48 4.15 4.47
C LEU A 319 1.03 4.38 4.38
N GLN A 320 1.65 4.81 5.48
CA GLN A 320 3.08 5.13 5.47
C GLN A 320 3.98 3.88 5.51
N PHE A 321 3.60 2.85 6.28
CA PHE A 321 4.49 1.71 6.54
C PHE A 321 4.05 0.41 5.88
N PHE A 322 2.77 0.28 5.53
CA PHE A 322 2.16 -0.92 4.95
C PHE A 322 1.15 -0.57 3.84
N PRO A 323 1.55 0.26 2.84
CA PRO A 323 0.64 0.69 1.77
C PRO A 323 0.07 -0.48 0.97
N GLU A 324 0.78 -1.61 0.91
CA GLU A 324 0.34 -2.82 0.24
C GLU A 324 -0.97 -3.36 0.85
N LEU A 325 -1.14 -3.31 2.17
CA LEU A 325 -2.39 -3.72 2.83
C LEU A 325 -3.62 -2.94 2.34
N VAL A 326 -3.40 -1.66 1.99
CA VAL A 326 -4.46 -0.81 1.43
C VAL A 326 -4.69 -1.14 -0.04
N LYS A 327 -3.62 -1.31 -0.82
CA LYS A 327 -3.69 -1.63 -2.26
C LYS A 327 -4.33 -2.99 -2.53
N GLU A 328 -4.04 -3.98 -1.68
CA GLU A 328 -4.59 -5.34 -1.79
C GLU A 328 -5.99 -5.48 -1.16
N GLY A 329 -6.51 -4.40 -0.57
CA GLY A 329 -7.88 -4.36 -0.06
C GLY A 329 -8.08 -5.05 1.29
N HIS A 330 -7.03 -5.16 2.12
CA HIS A 330 -7.11 -5.75 3.45
C HIS A 330 -7.57 -4.77 4.53
N LEU A 331 -7.45 -3.45 4.32
CA LEU A 331 -7.81 -2.42 5.30
C LEU A 331 -9.22 -1.90 5.10
N TYR A 332 -10.02 -1.93 6.16
CA TYR A 332 -11.41 -1.49 6.19
C TYR A 332 -11.66 -0.48 7.31
N ILE A 333 -12.66 0.36 7.14
CA ILE A 333 -13.14 1.29 8.14
C ILE A 333 -14.58 0.91 8.47
N LEU A 334 -14.85 0.62 9.75
CA LEU A 334 -16.21 0.41 10.20
C LEU A 334 -16.93 1.76 10.31
N GLN A 335 -17.96 1.93 9.50
CA GLN A 335 -18.78 3.12 9.55
C GLN A 335 -19.86 2.95 10.65
N THR A 336 -19.70 3.67 11.76
CA THR A 336 -20.63 3.65 12.88
C THR A 336 -21.62 4.80 12.76
N PRO A 337 -22.92 4.60 13.04
CA PRO A 337 -23.91 5.67 13.01
C PRO A 337 -23.68 6.67 14.15
N LEU A 338 -23.88 7.98 13.86
CA LEU A 338 -23.82 9.06 14.85
C LEU A 338 -25.03 9.08 15.76
N PHE A 339 -26.21 8.78 15.21
CA PHE A 339 -27.46 8.87 15.92
C PHE A 339 -28.35 7.64 15.63
N ARG A 340 -29.12 7.27 16.64
CA ARG A 340 -30.21 6.32 16.50
C ARG A 340 -31.52 7.03 16.84
N VAL A 341 -32.43 7.09 15.90
CA VAL A 341 -33.77 7.59 16.06
C VAL A 341 -34.72 6.40 16.13
N ARG A 342 -35.45 6.26 17.22
CA ARG A 342 -36.36 5.13 17.44
C ARG A 342 -37.74 5.62 17.89
N ASN A 343 -38.77 5.09 17.26
CA ASN A 343 -40.15 5.11 17.79
C ASN A 343 -40.65 3.67 18.00
N ASN A 344 -41.91 3.51 18.46
CA ASN A 344 -42.47 2.19 18.73
C ASN A 344 -42.63 1.26 17.51
N LYS A 345 -42.47 1.82 16.28
CA LYS A 345 -42.66 1.08 15.03
C LYS A 345 -41.39 0.97 14.18
N LYS A 346 -40.43 1.92 14.30
CA LYS A 346 -39.27 2.01 13.43
C LYS A 346 -38.02 2.46 14.17
N THR A 347 -36.88 1.91 13.78
CA THR A 347 -35.55 2.37 14.23
C THR A 347 -34.77 2.81 12.98
N GLU A 348 -34.20 4.02 12.99
CA GLU A 348 -33.38 4.56 11.94
C GLU A 348 -32.01 4.96 12.50
N TYR A 349 -30.97 4.74 11.71
CA TYR A 349 -29.60 5.11 12.02
C TYR A 349 -29.15 6.23 11.08
N CYS A 350 -28.57 7.29 11.64
CA CYS A 350 -28.06 8.43 10.88
C CYS A 350 -26.55 8.50 11.01
N TYR A 351 -25.85 8.62 9.91
CA TYR A 351 -24.38 8.63 9.82
C TYR A 351 -23.79 10.03 9.72
N SER A 352 -24.64 11.05 9.51
CA SER A 352 -24.25 12.47 9.49
C SER A 352 -25.29 13.34 10.19
N GLU A 353 -24.90 14.56 10.59
CA GLU A 353 -25.86 15.52 11.12
C GLU A 353 -26.89 15.99 10.08
N PHE A 354 -26.55 15.93 8.79
CA PHE A 354 -27.46 16.29 7.69
C PHE A 354 -28.57 15.26 7.48
N GLU A 355 -28.33 13.99 7.79
CA GLU A 355 -29.34 12.92 7.71
C GLU A 355 -30.39 12.99 8.80
N LYS A 356 -30.20 13.86 9.81
CA LYS A 356 -31.19 14.17 10.86
C LYS A 356 -32.48 14.84 10.32
N LYS A 357 -32.59 15.12 9.02
CA LYS A 357 -33.78 15.72 8.40
C LYS A 357 -35.10 14.95 8.51
N PRO A 358 -35.17 13.62 8.80
CA PRO A 358 -36.44 12.97 9.09
C PRO A 358 -37.12 13.45 10.39
N GLU A 359 -36.47 14.33 11.18
CA GLU A 359 -37.06 14.88 12.42
C GLU A 359 -38.42 15.56 12.23
N LYS A 360 -38.72 16.13 11.05
CA LYS A 360 -40.00 16.83 10.81
C LYS A 360 -41.19 15.87 10.63
N GLU A 361 -40.95 14.67 10.10
CA GLU A 361 -42.05 13.67 9.97
C GLU A 361 -42.22 12.78 11.20
N LEU A 362 -41.16 12.54 11.97
CA LEU A 362 -41.16 11.74 13.18
C LEU A 362 -41.56 12.53 14.45
N LYS A 363 -41.55 13.87 14.43
CA LYS A 363 -41.89 14.75 15.55
C LYS A 363 -43.34 14.63 16.05
N LYS A 364 -44.23 13.95 15.32
CA LYS A 364 -45.60 13.69 15.78
C LYS A 364 -45.76 12.49 16.70
N GLN A 365 -44.70 11.72 16.96
CA GLN A 365 -44.70 10.60 17.91
C GLN A 365 -43.42 10.67 18.76
N VAL A 366 -43.51 10.41 20.06
CA VAL A 366 -42.42 10.48 21.04
C VAL A 366 -41.17 9.75 20.50
N CYS A 367 -40.17 10.49 20.04
CA CYS A 367 -38.91 9.95 19.54
C CYS A 367 -37.83 10.08 20.62
N ILE A 368 -37.17 8.98 20.93
CA ILE A 368 -35.97 8.97 21.77
C ILE A 368 -34.76 9.12 20.82
N ILE A 369 -34.17 10.31 20.80
CA ILE A 369 -32.90 10.57 20.09
C ILE A 369 -31.77 10.30 21.08
N LYS A 370 -30.95 9.28 20.82
CA LYS A 370 -29.71 9.04 21.57
C LYS A 370 -28.53 9.27 20.67
N LYS A 371 -27.61 10.17 21.07
CA LYS A 371 -26.26 10.21 20.52
C LYS A 371 -25.56 8.94 20.94
N LEU A 372 -25.16 8.12 19.97
CA LEU A 372 -24.53 6.84 20.26
C LEU A 372 -23.08 7.09 20.68
N ARG A 373 -22.84 7.25 21.98
CA ARG A 373 -21.49 7.20 22.57
C ARG A 373 -21.01 5.76 22.77
N ASP A 374 -21.96 4.81 22.87
CA ASP A 374 -21.67 3.37 23.03
C ASP A 374 -22.40 2.62 21.91
N CYS A 375 -21.71 2.39 20.79
CA CYS A 375 -22.22 1.52 19.73
C CYS A 375 -22.19 0.07 20.21
N ARG A 376 -23.34 -0.47 20.62
CA ARG A 376 -23.55 -1.92 20.56
C ARG A 376 -23.69 -2.28 19.09
N ILE A 377 -22.61 -2.79 18.50
CA ILE A 377 -22.62 -3.28 17.13
C ILE A 377 -23.49 -4.53 17.12
N HIS A 378 -24.68 -4.43 16.55
CA HIS A 378 -25.45 -5.60 16.14
C HIS A 378 -24.90 -5.99 14.76
N LEU A 379 -23.97 -6.96 14.75
CA LEU A 379 -23.63 -7.73 13.56
C LEU A 379 -24.83 -8.65 13.31
N GLY A 380 -25.70 -8.26 12.37
CA GLY A 380 -26.76 -9.11 11.83
C GLY A 380 -26.18 -10.11 10.84
#